data_e372939ea81709c7af91159cacaa2826
#
_entry.id   e372939ea81709c7af91159cacaa2826
#
_cell.length_a   1.000
_cell.length_b   1.000
_cell.length_c   1.000
_cell.angle_alpha   90.00
_cell.angle_beta   90.00
_cell.angle_gamma   90.00
#
_symmetry.space_group_name_H-M   'P 1'
#
loop_
_entity.id
_entity.type
_entity.pdbx_description
1 polymer ?
#
loop_
_entity_poly.entity_id
_entity_poly.type
_entity_poly.pdbx_seq_one_letter_code
_entity_poly.pdbx_strand_id
1 'polypeptide(L)'
;MRRAAIYARVLCPDEPIQSQVSGLRELAQRRGFETVIYEDRGTTTRGKHYGLDALMTDARRGRFEVVLVKSFDRLGLSTKHFLQLMGEFDELGIQFISCQENVDTSVPMGRLFLTHINSIVRLESALNREKIRAGLRRRKLEGFALGRPQLDGDRTALVHDRLSGMSLTQVAKRYGVSRASAVRFVRLAQNNSGATPGKLSLAAQREAPAAA
;
A
#
# COMPACT_ATOMS: atom_id res chain seq x y z
N MET A 1 9.23 21.45 -32.17
CA MET A 1 8.84 21.99 -30.85
C MET A 1 8.77 20.84 -29.88
N ARG A 2 9.25 21.02 -28.64
CA ARG A 2 9.14 19.99 -27.60
C ARG A 2 7.71 19.98 -27.07
N ARG A 3 7.17 18.79 -26.80
CA ARG A 3 5.80 18.64 -26.28
C ARG A 3 5.83 18.47 -24.77
N ALA A 4 4.95 19.16 -24.06
CA ALA A 4 4.80 19.10 -22.63
C ALA A 4 3.39 18.69 -22.23
N ALA A 5 3.26 17.82 -21.22
CA ALA A 5 2.02 17.50 -20.57
C ALA A 5 1.82 18.43 -19.36
N ILE A 6 0.71 19.12 -19.30
CA ILE A 6 0.27 19.85 -18.11
C ILE A 6 -0.65 18.94 -17.33
N TYR A 7 -0.30 18.65 -16.07
CA TYR A 7 -1.21 17.94 -15.19
C TYR A 7 -1.73 18.85 -14.09
N ALA A 8 -3.05 18.94 -13.98
CA ALA A 8 -3.74 19.74 -13.00
C ALA A 8 -4.73 18.87 -12.20
N ARG A 9 -4.69 18.98 -10.87
CA ARG A 9 -5.63 18.28 -9.99
C ARG A 9 -6.19 19.23 -8.95
N VAL A 10 -7.52 19.19 -8.78
CA VAL A 10 -8.22 19.90 -7.70
C VAL A 10 -8.85 18.90 -6.74
N LEU A 11 -8.67 19.17 -5.43
CA LEU A 11 -9.20 18.34 -4.35
C LEU A 11 -10.63 18.74 -3.99
N CYS A 12 -10.94 20.04 -4.08
CA CYS A 12 -12.25 20.58 -3.81
C CYS A 12 -12.93 20.99 -5.12
N PRO A 13 -14.25 20.73 -5.28
CA PRO A 13 -15.00 21.15 -6.48
C PRO A 13 -14.96 22.66 -6.74
N ASP A 14 -14.81 23.44 -5.67
CA ASP A 14 -14.82 24.91 -5.72
C ASP A 14 -13.45 25.53 -6.10
N GLU A 15 -12.38 24.74 -6.16
CA GLU A 15 -11.06 25.24 -6.58
C GLU A 15 -11.04 25.38 -8.12
N PRO A 16 -10.77 26.58 -8.67
CA PRO A 16 -10.74 26.77 -10.12
C PRO A 16 -9.49 26.12 -10.71
N ILE A 17 -9.66 25.02 -11.41
CA ILE A 17 -8.57 24.31 -12.10
C ILE A 17 -7.90 25.19 -13.15
N GLN A 18 -8.66 26.12 -13.75
CA GLN A 18 -8.18 27.06 -14.76
C GLN A 18 -7.01 27.91 -14.27
N SER A 19 -7.00 28.31 -12.99
CA SER A 19 -5.89 29.09 -12.44
C SER A 19 -4.58 28.32 -12.40
N GLN A 20 -4.64 27.00 -12.15
CA GLN A 20 -3.47 26.10 -12.23
C GLN A 20 -2.99 25.94 -13.68
N VAL A 21 -3.94 25.70 -14.58
CA VAL A 21 -3.65 25.46 -15.99
C VAL A 21 -3.09 26.73 -16.66
N SER A 22 -3.65 27.92 -16.39
CA SER A 22 -3.18 29.18 -16.99
C SER A 22 -1.73 29.48 -16.63
N GLY A 23 -1.34 29.37 -15.35
CA GLY A 23 0.03 29.59 -14.92
C GLY A 23 1.03 28.58 -15.54
N LEU A 24 0.60 27.32 -15.68
CA LEU A 24 1.43 26.28 -16.32
C LEU A 24 1.54 26.49 -17.83
N ARG A 25 0.48 26.98 -18.48
CA ARG A 25 0.53 27.37 -19.90
C ARG A 25 1.48 28.53 -20.18
N GLU A 26 1.46 29.55 -19.32
CA GLU A 26 2.42 30.66 -19.45
C GLU A 26 3.86 30.19 -19.33
N LEU A 27 4.14 29.28 -18.37
CA LEU A 27 5.46 28.69 -18.23
C LEU A 27 5.85 27.92 -19.48
N ALA A 28 4.93 27.10 -20.02
CA ALA A 28 5.16 26.31 -21.22
C ALA A 28 5.43 27.21 -22.43
N GLN A 29 4.66 28.28 -22.62
CA GLN A 29 4.87 29.26 -23.69
C GLN A 29 6.22 29.93 -23.61
N ARG A 30 6.62 30.40 -22.40
CA ARG A 30 7.94 30.98 -22.16
C ARG A 30 9.09 30.05 -22.51
N ARG A 31 8.87 28.73 -22.37
CA ARG A 31 9.86 27.70 -22.71
C ARG A 31 9.73 27.13 -24.14
N GLY A 32 8.77 27.61 -24.92
CA GLY A 32 8.54 27.17 -26.30
C GLY A 32 7.98 25.74 -26.39
N PHE A 33 7.19 25.30 -25.42
CA PHE A 33 6.57 23.97 -25.41
C PHE A 33 5.16 24.01 -26.00
N GLU A 34 4.83 23.01 -26.80
CA GLU A 34 3.47 22.67 -27.18
C GLU A 34 2.81 21.84 -26.06
N THR A 35 1.57 22.18 -25.65
CA THR A 35 0.99 21.60 -24.45
C THR A 35 -0.19 20.71 -24.69
N VAL A 36 -0.26 19.57 -23.98
CA VAL A 36 -1.43 18.71 -23.82
C VAL A 36 -1.83 18.74 -22.34
N ILE A 37 -3.14 18.79 -22.05
CA ILE A 37 -3.65 18.97 -20.68
C ILE A 37 -4.32 17.69 -20.20
N TYR A 38 -4.01 17.30 -18.97
CA TYR A 38 -4.62 16.22 -18.23
C TYR A 38 -5.17 16.76 -16.92
N GLU A 39 -6.45 16.48 -16.65
CA GLU A 39 -7.15 17.04 -15.49
C GLU A 39 -7.81 15.93 -14.66
N ASP A 40 -7.67 16.06 -13.32
CA ASP A 40 -8.44 15.29 -12.36
C ASP A 40 -9.19 16.23 -11.41
N ARG A 41 -10.53 16.07 -11.30
CA ARG A 41 -11.40 16.94 -10.49
C ARG A 41 -12.06 16.16 -9.37
N GLY A 42 -12.02 16.71 -8.15
CA GLY A 42 -12.75 16.18 -7.00
C GLY A 42 -12.31 14.78 -6.58
N THR A 43 -11.10 14.36 -6.93
CA THR A 43 -10.59 13.02 -6.66
C THR A 43 -9.87 12.99 -5.30
N THR A 44 -10.35 12.13 -4.41
CA THR A 44 -9.65 11.79 -3.15
C THR A 44 -8.50 10.84 -3.44
N THR A 45 -7.57 10.70 -2.48
CA THR A 45 -6.43 9.76 -2.56
C THR A 45 -6.81 8.30 -2.87
N ARG A 46 -8.06 7.91 -2.65
CA ARG A 46 -8.60 6.56 -2.92
C ARG A 46 -9.49 6.50 -4.17
N GLY A 47 -9.75 7.64 -4.82
CA GLY A 47 -10.54 7.70 -6.05
C GLY A 47 -9.76 7.25 -7.28
N LYS A 48 -10.48 7.06 -8.40
CA LYS A 48 -9.84 6.83 -9.69
C LYS A 48 -9.33 8.17 -10.26
N HIS A 49 -8.10 8.16 -10.74
CA HIS A 49 -7.40 9.33 -11.29
C HIS A 49 -7.25 9.15 -12.80
N TYR A 50 -8.34 9.37 -13.52
CA TYR A 50 -8.39 9.14 -14.98
C TYR A 50 -7.42 10.03 -15.75
N GLY A 51 -7.23 11.29 -15.31
CA GLY A 51 -6.28 12.23 -15.92
C GLY A 51 -4.84 11.76 -15.73
N LEU A 52 -4.48 11.27 -14.54
CA LEU A 52 -3.15 10.71 -14.26
C LEU A 52 -2.91 9.42 -15.03
N ASP A 53 -3.90 8.53 -15.08
CA ASP A 53 -3.81 7.27 -15.81
C ASP A 53 -3.64 7.51 -17.32
N ALA A 54 -4.35 8.50 -17.88
CA ALA A 54 -4.19 8.92 -19.28
C ALA A 54 -2.81 9.52 -19.52
N LEU A 55 -2.33 10.40 -18.63
CA LEU A 55 -0.99 10.98 -18.70
C LEU A 55 0.07 9.88 -18.73
N MET A 56 0.02 8.91 -17.81
CA MET A 56 0.99 7.81 -17.75
C MET A 56 0.92 6.91 -18.98
N THR A 57 -0.29 6.68 -19.52
CA THR A 57 -0.46 5.93 -20.77
C THR A 57 0.21 6.62 -21.95
N ASP A 58 0.05 7.93 -22.05
CA ASP A 58 0.64 8.74 -23.14
C ASP A 58 2.14 8.98 -22.93
N ALA A 59 2.61 9.03 -21.68
CA ALA A 59 4.03 9.04 -21.32
C ALA A 59 4.76 7.80 -21.86
N ARG A 60 4.21 6.61 -21.61
CA ARG A 60 4.76 5.33 -22.13
C ARG A 60 4.76 5.25 -23.65
N ARG A 61 3.89 6.01 -24.31
CA ARG A 61 3.81 6.12 -25.79
C ARG A 61 4.72 7.21 -26.36
N GLY A 62 5.46 7.94 -25.52
CA GLY A 62 6.37 9.00 -25.96
C GLY A 62 5.65 10.22 -26.57
N ARG A 63 4.40 10.52 -26.13
CA ARG A 63 3.62 11.63 -26.70
C ARG A 63 4.13 13.01 -26.27
N PHE A 64 4.91 13.09 -25.19
CA PHE A 64 5.50 14.31 -24.67
C PHE A 64 6.84 14.00 -23.98
N GLU A 65 7.65 15.01 -23.78
CA GLU A 65 9.01 14.91 -23.23
C GLU A 65 9.12 15.59 -21.85
N VAL A 66 8.10 16.38 -21.46
CA VAL A 66 8.11 17.16 -20.23
C VAL A 66 6.74 17.06 -19.56
N VAL A 67 6.75 16.94 -18.22
CA VAL A 67 5.54 17.04 -17.39
C VAL A 67 5.64 18.29 -16.53
N LEU A 68 4.61 19.12 -16.59
CA LEU A 68 4.48 20.37 -15.84
C LEU A 68 3.38 20.22 -14.79
N VAL A 69 3.69 20.53 -13.55
CA VAL A 69 2.71 20.56 -12.44
C VAL A 69 2.83 21.84 -11.63
N LYS A 70 1.76 22.21 -10.94
CA LYS A 70 1.80 23.36 -10.00
C LYS A 70 2.68 23.03 -8.79
N SER A 71 2.51 21.85 -8.19
CA SER A 71 3.20 21.38 -6.99
C SER A 71 3.22 19.84 -6.93
N PHE A 72 4.11 19.29 -6.11
CA PHE A 72 4.29 17.83 -5.96
C PHE A 72 3.02 17.14 -5.46
N ASP A 73 2.27 17.78 -4.54
CA ASP A 73 1.03 17.24 -3.99
C ASP A 73 -0.07 17.09 -5.04
N ARG A 74 0.02 17.80 -6.16
CA ARG A 74 -0.95 17.67 -7.26
C ARG A 74 -0.71 16.40 -8.08
N LEU A 75 0.54 15.99 -8.27
CA LEU A 75 0.87 14.79 -9.03
C LEU A 75 0.78 13.52 -8.18
N GLY A 76 1.40 13.52 -7.00
CA GLY A 76 1.49 12.35 -6.13
C GLY A 76 0.29 12.20 -5.19
N LEU A 77 -0.22 10.97 -5.05
CA LEU A 77 -1.25 10.61 -4.07
C LEU A 77 -0.66 10.34 -2.68
N SER A 78 0.61 10.06 -2.64
CA SER A 78 1.47 9.88 -1.46
C SER A 78 2.92 10.09 -1.85
N THR A 79 3.79 10.33 -0.88
CA THR A 79 5.24 10.48 -1.14
C THR A 79 5.82 9.26 -1.88
N LYS A 80 5.39 8.06 -1.49
CA LYS A 80 5.81 6.83 -2.17
C LYS A 80 5.35 6.79 -3.63
N HIS A 81 4.08 7.14 -3.89
CA HIS A 81 3.53 7.17 -5.24
C HIS A 81 4.22 8.23 -6.10
N PHE A 82 4.45 9.43 -5.55
CA PHE A 82 5.21 10.48 -6.24
C PHE A 82 6.60 9.99 -6.68
N LEU A 83 7.34 9.34 -5.78
CA LEU A 83 8.67 8.82 -6.12
C LEU A 83 8.63 7.68 -7.16
N GLN A 84 7.57 6.86 -7.16
CA GLN A 84 7.37 5.86 -8.21
C GLN A 84 7.17 6.51 -9.58
N LEU A 85 6.33 7.56 -9.64
CA LEU A 85 6.13 8.33 -10.88
C LEU A 85 7.42 9.00 -11.36
N MET A 86 8.21 9.58 -10.42
CA MET A 86 9.50 10.17 -10.78
C MET A 86 10.49 9.14 -11.32
N GLY A 87 10.51 7.93 -10.74
CA GLY A 87 11.33 6.82 -11.27
C GLY A 87 10.90 6.42 -12.68
N GLU A 88 9.59 6.31 -12.92
CA GLU A 88 9.06 5.97 -14.24
C GLU A 88 9.33 7.08 -15.28
N PHE A 89 9.22 8.35 -14.90
CA PHE A 89 9.60 9.45 -15.79
C PHE A 89 11.08 9.45 -16.14
N ASP A 90 11.95 9.15 -15.18
CA ASP A 90 13.40 9.04 -15.43
C ASP A 90 13.71 7.88 -16.40
N GLU A 91 13.09 6.72 -16.20
CA GLU A 91 13.21 5.56 -17.11
C GLU A 91 12.71 5.87 -18.54
N LEU A 92 11.66 6.68 -18.66
CA LEU A 92 11.09 7.11 -19.96
C LEU A 92 11.83 8.33 -20.56
N GLY A 93 12.81 8.90 -19.84
CA GLY A 93 13.52 10.11 -20.27
C GLY A 93 12.68 11.38 -20.25
N ILE A 94 11.58 11.39 -19.49
CA ILE A 94 10.64 12.50 -19.37
C ILE A 94 11.15 13.46 -18.28
N GLN A 95 11.23 14.75 -18.62
CA GLN A 95 11.58 15.80 -17.68
C GLN A 95 10.37 16.19 -16.84
N PHE A 96 10.61 16.50 -15.58
CA PHE A 96 9.57 16.93 -14.63
C PHE A 96 9.87 18.34 -14.11
N ILE A 97 8.87 19.21 -14.14
CA ILE A 97 8.96 20.59 -13.66
C ILE A 97 7.81 20.88 -12.72
N SER A 98 8.13 21.30 -11.50
CA SER A 98 7.19 21.79 -10.51
C SER A 98 7.39 23.28 -10.28
N CYS A 99 6.30 24.05 -10.41
CA CYS A 99 6.38 25.51 -10.32
C CYS A 99 6.56 26.00 -8.89
N GLN A 100 5.83 25.43 -7.94
CA GLN A 100 5.81 25.91 -6.56
C GLN A 100 7.12 25.62 -5.82
N GLU A 101 7.66 24.42 -6.02
CA GLU A 101 8.91 24.00 -5.42
C GLU A 101 10.15 24.44 -6.23
N ASN A 102 9.95 25.06 -7.39
CA ASN A 102 11.02 25.44 -8.32
C ASN A 102 11.98 24.29 -8.68
N VAL A 103 11.42 23.09 -8.81
CA VAL A 103 12.20 21.91 -9.20
C VAL A 103 12.05 21.66 -10.68
N ASP A 104 13.19 21.53 -11.35
CA ASP A 104 13.30 21.23 -12.78
C ASP A 104 14.34 20.13 -12.97
N THR A 105 13.90 18.92 -13.38
CA THR A 105 14.80 17.78 -13.57
C THR A 105 15.63 17.86 -14.86
N SER A 106 15.38 18.85 -15.71
CA SER A 106 16.25 19.10 -16.86
C SER A 106 17.63 19.61 -16.44
N VAL A 107 17.72 20.22 -15.24
CA VAL A 107 18.96 20.70 -14.66
C VAL A 107 19.54 19.74 -13.61
N PRO A 108 20.87 19.65 -13.45
CA PRO A 108 21.51 18.73 -12.50
C PRO A 108 21.02 18.90 -11.07
N MET A 109 20.77 20.14 -10.62
CA MET A 109 20.31 20.45 -9.28
C MET A 109 18.93 19.82 -8.99
N GLY A 110 17.99 19.86 -9.94
CA GLY A 110 16.68 19.24 -9.77
C GLY A 110 16.75 17.70 -9.66
N ARG A 111 17.65 17.06 -10.39
CA ARG A 111 17.89 15.61 -10.27
C ARG A 111 18.51 15.25 -8.92
N LEU A 112 19.48 16.03 -8.44
CA LEU A 112 20.06 15.84 -7.12
C LEU A 112 19.01 15.97 -6.02
N PHE A 113 18.13 16.97 -6.10
CA PHE A 113 17.04 17.17 -5.15
C PHE A 113 16.12 15.92 -5.06
N LEU A 114 15.69 15.36 -6.20
CA LEU A 114 14.89 14.13 -6.22
C LEU A 114 15.65 12.93 -5.64
N THR A 115 16.94 12.82 -5.88
CA THR A 115 17.79 11.77 -5.31
C THR A 115 17.83 11.87 -3.77
N HIS A 116 17.95 13.08 -3.24
CA HIS A 116 17.92 13.32 -1.78
C HIS A 116 16.56 12.96 -1.17
N ILE A 117 15.45 13.40 -1.77
CA ILE A 117 14.10 13.04 -1.31
C ILE A 117 13.93 11.53 -1.30
N ASN A 118 14.34 10.84 -2.36
CA ASN A 118 14.26 9.38 -2.45
C ASN A 118 15.06 8.69 -1.33
N SER A 119 16.23 9.21 -1.01
CA SER A 119 17.07 8.70 0.09
C SER A 119 16.40 8.87 1.45
N ILE A 120 15.78 10.02 1.72
CA ILE A 120 15.05 10.31 2.96
C ILE A 120 13.86 9.36 3.12
N VAL A 121 13.07 9.14 2.07
CA VAL A 121 11.91 8.24 2.12
C VAL A 121 12.32 6.78 2.33
N ARG A 122 13.44 6.35 1.74
CA ARG A 122 14.01 5.02 2.00
C ARG A 122 14.44 4.87 3.46
N LEU A 123 15.08 5.88 4.03
CA LEU A 123 15.48 5.91 5.44
C LEU A 123 14.26 5.84 6.36
N GLU A 124 13.24 6.68 6.13
CA GLU A 124 12.00 6.67 6.90
C GLU A 124 11.32 5.28 6.85
N SER A 125 11.25 4.69 5.67
CA SER A 125 10.69 3.33 5.50
C SER A 125 11.49 2.26 6.23
N ALA A 126 12.81 2.39 6.32
CA ALA A 126 13.68 1.48 7.07
C ALA A 126 13.44 1.62 8.57
N LEU A 127 13.41 2.86 9.08
CA LEU A 127 13.15 3.15 10.50
C LEU A 127 11.75 2.66 10.93
N ASN A 128 10.73 2.85 10.10
CA ASN A 128 9.39 2.36 10.39
C ASN A 128 9.33 0.83 10.44
N ARG A 129 10.01 0.13 9.53
CA ARG A 129 10.14 -1.33 9.57
C ARG A 129 10.85 -1.82 10.84
N GLU A 130 11.88 -1.12 11.27
CA GLU A 130 12.60 -1.45 12.50
C GLU A 130 11.71 -1.26 13.73
N LYS A 131 10.98 -0.15 13.84
CA LYS A 131 10.00 0.10 14.92
C LYS A 131 8.93 -1.00 14.98
N ILE A 132 8.38 -1.40 13.83
CA ILE A 132 7.38 -2.48 13.76
C ILE A 132 7.99 -3.81 14.22
N ARG A 133 9.19 -4.16 13.75
CA ARG A 133 9.89 -5.38 14.16
C ARG A 133 10.18 -5.39 15.66
N ALA A 134 10.62 -4.27 16.22
CA ALA A 134 10.86 -4.12 17.65
C ALA A 134 9.56 -4.32 18.46
N GLY A 135 8.46 -3.69 18.03
CA GLY A 135 7.14 -3.87 18.64
C GLY A 135 6.64 -5.31 18.59
N LEU A 136 6.82 -6.00 17.45
CA LEU A 136 6.44 -7.40 17.31
C LEU A 136 7.31 -8.32 18.23
N ARG A 137 8.63 -8.05 18.32
CA ARG A 137 9.51 -8.80 19.22
C ARG A 137 9.08 -8.64 20.68
N ARG A 138 8.78 -7.39 21.12
CA ARG A 138 8.31 -7.11 22.47
C ARG A 138 7.02 -7.87 22.76
N ARG A 139 6.01 -7.80 21.90
CA ARG A 139 4.74 -8.54 22.07
C ARG A 139 4.94 -10.05 22.14
N LYS A 140 5.86 -10.59 21.33
CA LYS A 140 6.21 -12.01 21.39
C LYS A 140 6.84 -12.40 22.74
N LEU A 141 7.74 -11.55 23.29
CA LEU A 141 8.34 -11.76 24.62
C LEU A 141 7.31 -11.66 25.74
N GLU A 142 6.32 -10.79 25.61
CA GLU A 142 5.19 -10.64 26.53
C GLU A 142 4.18 -11.82 26.42
N GLY A 143 4.43 -12.81 25.55
CA GLY A 143 3.60 -14.01 25.40
C GLY A 143 2.39 -13.83 24.49
N PHE A 144 2.23 -12.70 23.81
CA PHE A 144 1.14 -12.50 22.87
C PHE A 144 1.34 -13.33 21.60
N ALA A 145 0.29 -14.04 21.17
CA ALA A 145 0.27 -14.71 19.89
C ALA A 145 0.23 -13.69 18.75
N LEU A 146 1.21 -13.77 17.84
CA LEU A 146 1.25 -12.91 16.65
C LEU A 146 0.57 -13.61 15.47
N GLY A 147 -0.18 -12.86 14.69
CA GLY A 147 -0.86 -13.35 13.50
C GLY A 147 -2.38 -13.39 13.63
N ARG A 148 -3.02 -14.13 12.72
CA ARG A 148 -4.48 -14.27 12.74
C ARG A 148 -4.91 -15.02 14.01
N PRO A 149 -5.89 -14.52 14.77
CA PRO A 149 -6.44 -15.23 15.92
C PRO A 149 -6.83 -16.66 15.55
N GLN A 150 -6.60 -17.58 16.47
CA GLN A 150 -7.05 -18.95 16.28
C GLN A 150 -8.58 -18.95 16.34
N LEU A 151 -9.20 -19.81 15.52
CA LEU A 151 -10.65 -20.00 15.58
C LEU A 151 -10.99 -20.54 16.97
N ASP A 152 -11.87 -19.79 17.68
CA ASP A 152 -12.49 -20.26 18.92
C ASP A 152 -13.45 -21.39 18.57
N GLY A 153 -13.14 -22.57 19.00
CA GLY A 153 -13.98 -23.74 18.80
C GLY A 153 -13.36 -24.96 19.47
N ASP A 154 -14.19 -25.81 20.02
CA ASP A 154 -13.73 -27.07 20.61
C ASP A 154 -13.22 -28.01 19.51
N ARG A 155 -11.90 -27.92 19.25
CA ARG A 155 -11.22 -28.73 18.25
C ARG A 155 -11.27 -30.21 18.60
N THR A 156 -11.30 -30.53 19.88
CA THR A 156 -11.33 -31.91 20.38
C THR A 156 -12.68 -32.54 20.06
N ALA A 157 -13.77 -31.84 20.35
CA ALA A 157 -15.11 -32.26 20.00
C ALA A 157 -15.33 -32.38 18.48
N LEU A 158 -14.79 -31.42 17.71
CA LEU A 158 -14.84 -31.46 16.25
C LEU A 158 -14.14 -32.71 15.67
N VAL A 159 -12.96 -33.06 16.21
CA VAL A 159 -12.22 -34.25 15.77
C VAL A 159 -12.94 -35.52 16.20
N HIS A 160 -13.47 -35.56 17.42
CA HIS A 160 -14.25 -36.68 17.94
C HIS A 160 -15.48 -36.96 17.06
N ASP A 161 -16.28 -35.94 16.73
CA ASP A 161 -17.47 -36.08 15.88
C ASP A 161 -17.09 -36.60 14.48
N ARG A 162 -15.95 -36.16 13.94
CA ARG A 162 -15.44 -36.69 12.66
C ARG A 162 -15.06 -38.15 12.76
N LEU A 163 -14.42 -38.58 13.83
CA LEU A 163 -14.02 -39.97 14.07
C LEU A 163 -15.24 -40.85 14.33
N SER A 164 -16.33 -40.30 14.91
CA SER A 164 -17.63 -40.99 15.12
C SER A 164 -18.45 -41.15 13.83
N GLY A 165 -17.91 -40.79 12.64
CA GLY A 165 -18.52 -41.04 11.33
C GLY A 165 -19.20 -39.84 10.68
N MET A 166 -19.24 -38.64 11.32
CA MET A 166 -19.79 -37.45 10.67
C MET A 166 -18.95 -37.02 9.45
N SER A 167 -19.64 -36.59 8.39
CA SER A 167 -18.94 -36.07 7.20
C SER A 167 -18.25 -34.71 7.51
N LEU A 168 -17.15 -34.40 6.82
CA LEU A 168 -16.43 -33.13 6.99
C LEU A 168 -17.31 -31.90 6.76
N THR A 169 -18.32 -32.02 5.88
CA THR A 169 -19.28 -30.93 5.61
C THR A 169 -20.24 -30.73 6.78
N GLN A 170 -20.72 -31.81 7.39
CA GLN A 170 -21.61 -31.76 8.58
C GLN A 170 -20.84 -31.19 9.78
N VAL A 171 -19.62 -31.67 10.03
CA VAL A 171 -18.75 -31.15 11.09
C VAL A 171 -18.45 -29.67 10.89
N ALA A 172 -18.09 -29.25 9.69
CA ALA A 172 -17.83 -27.84 9.39
C ALA A 172 -19.05 -26.96 9.68
N LYS A 173 -20.26 -27.39 9.29
CA LYS A 173 -21.51 -26.69 9.55
C LYS A 173 -21.85 -26.64 11.05
N ARG A 174 -21.66 -27.73 11.79
CA ARG A 174 -21.97 -27.83 13.23
C ARG A 174 -21.12 -26.89 14.08
N TYR A 175 -19.80 -26.79 13.73
CA TYR A 175 -18.84 -25.99 14.50
C TYR A 175 -18.61 -24.59 13.89
N GLY A 176 -19.37 -24.17 12.88
CA GLY A 176 -19.28 -22.83 12.28
C GLY A 176 -17.91 -22.54 11.62
N VAL A 177 -17.19 -23.58 11.18
CA VAL A 177 -15.87 -23.45 10.54
C VAL A 177 -15.94 -23.78 9.06
N SER A 178 -14.95 -23.31 8.28
CA SER A 178 -14.86 -23.73 6.88
C SER A 178 -14.49 -25.22 6.78
N ARG A 179 -14.92 -25.89 5.70
CA ARG A 179 -14.52 -27.29 5.43
C ARG A 179 -12.99 -27.46 5.41
N ALA A 180 -12.27 -26.47 4.87
CA ALA A 180 -10.81 -26.48 4.85
C ALA A 180 -10.20 -26.43 6.26
N SER A 181 -10.81 -25.64 7.18
CA SER A 181 -10.41 -25.62 8.58
C SER A 181 -10.69 -26.94 9.29
N ALA A 182 -11.85 -27.55 9.06
CA ALA A 182 -12.18 -28.86 9.62
C ALA A 182 -11.19 -29.94 9.16
N VAL A 183 -10.85 -30.00 7.88
CA VAL A 183 -9.81 -30.92 7.34
C VAL A 183 -8.48 -30.70 8.04
N ARG A 184 -8.07 -29.44 8.19
CA ARG A 184 -6.78 -29.10 8.83
C ARG A 184 -6.75 -29.54 10.30
N PHE A 185 -7.83 -29.35 11.05
CA PHE A 185 -7.89 -29.76 12.45
C PHE A 185 -7.84 -31.27 12.62
N VAL A 186 -8.57 -32.02 11.79
CA VAL A 186 -8.53 -33.47 11.80
C VAL A 186 -7.12 -33.99 11.45
N ARG A 187 -6.49 -33.44 10.43
CA ARG A 187 -5.13 -33.82 10.02
C ARG A 187 -4.08 -33.56 11.09
N LEU A 188 -4.18 -32.40 11.78
CA LEU A 188 -3.31 -32.06 12.90
C LEU A 188 -3.49 -33.00 14.08
N ALA A 189 -4.72 -33.43 14.39
CA ALA A 189 -4.98 -34.39 15.45
C ALA A 189 -4.44 -35.78 15.11
N GLN A 190 -4.59 -36.22 13.86
CA GLN A 190 -4.03 -37.51 13.40
C GLN A 190 -2.49 -37.53 13.44
N ASN A 191 -1.84 -36.42 13.07
CA ASN A 191 -0.39 -36.32 13.16
C ASN A 191 0.13 -36.27 14.60
N ASN A 192 -0.61 -35.67 15.54
CA ASN A 192 -0.27 -35.64 16.97
C ASN A 192 -0.52 -36.97 17.68
N SER A 193 -1.42 -37.80 17.16
CA SER A 193 -1.69 -39.15 17.71
C SER A 193 -0.57 -40.16 17.37
N GLY A 194 0.32 -39.81 16.45
CA GLY A 194 1.53 -40.60 16.12
C GLY A 194 2.80 -40.16 16.89
N ALA A 195 2.73 -39.14 17.71
CA ALA A 195 3.83 -38.68 18.58
C ALA A 195 3.46 -38.92 20.06
N THR A 196 4.24 -39.71 20.74
CA THR A 196 4.21 -40.14 22.13
C THR A 196 3.54 -39.18 23.13
N PRO A 197 2.72 -39.67 24.09
CA PRO A 197 1.93 -38.85 25.05
C PRO A 197 2.87 -38.22 26.10
N GLY A 198 3.28 -37.00 25.89
CA GLY A 198 4.22 -36.38 26.80
C GLY A 198 4.30 -34.86 26.77
N LYS A 199 3.22 -34.10 26.47
CA LYS A 199 3.19 -32.65 26.75
C LYS A 199 1.76 -32.05 26.58
N LEU A 200 0.80 -32.59 27.26
CA LEU A 200 -0.58 -32.04 27.33
C LEU A 200 -0.98 -31.63 28.76
N SER A 201 0.01 -31.20 29.56
CA SER A 201 -0.27 -30.79 30.96
C SER A 201 0.50 -29.52 31.30
N LEU A 202 0.22 -28.39 30.66
CA LEU A 202 0.65 -27.07 31.20
C LEU A 202 -0.21 -25.86 30.73
N ALA A 203 -1.42 -26.05 30.22
CA ALA A 203 -2.26 -24.94 29.80
C ALA A 203 -3.64 -24.86 30.50
N ALA A 204 -3.89 -25.71 31.48
CA ALA A 204 -5.20 -25.77 32.17
C ALA A 204 -5.17 -25.27 33.63
N GLN A 205 -4.11 -24.61 34.07
CA GLN A 205 -4.07 -24.00 35.41
C GLN A 205 -3.55 -22.56 35.30
N ARG A 206 -4.39 -21.64 34.90
CA ARG A 206 -4.33 -20.25 35.35
C ARG A 206 -5.72 -19.89 35.83
N GLU A 207 -5.89 -20.10 37.12
CA GLU A 207 -6.99 -19.65 37.93
C GLU A 207 -7.19 -18.14 37.82
N ALA A 208 -8.45 -17.74 37.90
CA ALA A 208 -8.88 -16.36 38.03
C ALA A 208 -8.31 -15.73 39.30
N PRO A 209 -7.92 -14.44 39.30
CA PRO A 209 -7.68 -13.74 40.55
C PRO A 209 -9.02 -13.45 41.21
N ALA A 210 -9.17 -13.92 42.46
CA ALA A 210 -10.25 -13.62 43.35
C ALA A 210 -10.31 -12.11 43.64
N ALA A 211 -11.54 -11.61 43.66
CA ALA A 211 -11.87 -10.28 44.16
C ALA A 211 -11.55 -10.16 45.66
N ALA A 212 -10.91 -9.09 46.02
CA ALA A 212 -11.00 -8.40 47.29
C ALA A 212 -10.56 -6.94 47.10
#